data_126f0bc1c6bb4d6bd1956239f02ff3aa
#
_entry.id   126f0bc1c6bb4d6bd1956239f02ff3aa
#
_cell.length_a   1.000
_cell.length_b   1.000
_cell.length_c   1.000
_cell.angle_alpha   90.00
_cell.angle_beta   90.00
_cell.angle_gamma   90.00
#
_symmetry.space_group_name_H-M   'P 1'
#
loop_
_entity.id
_entity.type
_entity.pdbx_description
1 polymer ?
#
loop_
_entity_poly.entity_id
_entity_poly.type
_entity_poly.pdbx_seq_one_letter_code
_entity_poly.pdbx_strand_id
1 'polypeptide(L)'
;MHPGTASRALNPELPGRIAEATVLRVRAAADALGYRPDPTARSLRTRRSGFVGVVVPDLTNPVLPPIVRGIEETLWGAGLACLLADTDNDLEREAAVVDELRARRCEGLIVASATRTGPAPEGVPTILVTRDIDGSGLPLVAADDAEGVRAAVAHLREFGHARIAHVTGPLSLSTTSRRRDAFRAAAGGDAPVVHGDAFTIPAGEHACGELLRSGWDGTAIVAGNDLIALGCYAALAAAGLSCPRDVSVTGHNDTPLVDRVQPPLTTVAIPQHEIGVAAARLLLARLAGGPDGPERVLLPTRLVVRGSTGPAS
;
A
#
# COMPACT_ATOMS: atom_id res chain seq x y z
N MET A 1 20.82 -38.64 -26.84
CA MET A 1 21.40 -37.54 -26.03
C MET A 1 20.97 -37.73 -24.58
N HIS A 2 21.85 -37.48 -23.61
CA HIS A 2 21.50 -37.66 -22.19
C HIS A 2 20.50 -36.57 -21.76
N PRO A 3 19.43 -36.86 -20.99
CA PRO A 3 18.42 -35.90 -20.56
C PRO A 3 18.99 -34.63 -19.91
N GLY A 4 20.08 -34.78 -19.12
CA GLY A 4 20.77 -33.65 -18.50
C GLY A 4 21.47 -32.71 -19.49
N THR A 5 21.83 -33.17 -20.70
CA THR A 5 22.39 -32.31 -21.75
C THR A 5 21.28 -31.51 -22.42
N ALA A 6 20.12 -32.12 -22.67
CA ALA A 6 18.95 -31.43 -23.21
C ALA A 6 18.44 -30.37 -22.23
N SER A 7 18.32 -30.69 -20.95
CA SER A 7 17.91 -29.74 -19.89
C SER A 7 18.86 -28.55 -19.79
N ARG A 8 20.18 -28.76 -19.87
CA ARG A 8 21.17 -27.68 -19.86
C ARG A 8 21.15 -26.82 -21.11
N ALA A 9 20.93 -27.44 -22.29
CA ALA A 9 20.84 -26.72 -23.57
C ALA A 9 19.59 -25.82 -23.66
N LEU A 10 18.50 -26.19 -22.95
CA LEU A 10 17.26 -25.41 -22.87
C LEU A 10 17.28 -24.36 -21.74
N ASN A 11 18.31 -24.34 -20.89
CA ASN A 11 18.40 -23.39 -19.79
C ASN A 11 19.15 -22.12 -20.20
N PRO A 12 18.50 -20.96 -20.29
CA PRO A 12 19.13 -19.69 -20.66
C PRO A 12 20.17 -19.18 -19.65
N GLU A 13 20.13 -19.65 -18.40
CA GLU A 13 21.03 -19.22 -17.31
C GLU A 13 22.41 -19.93 -17.32
N LEU A 14 22.63 -20.87 -18.24
CA LEU A 14 23.89 -21.61 -18.34
C LEU A 14 24.55 -21.43 -19.72
N PRO A 15 24.84 -20.20 -20.17
CA PRO A 15 25.50 -20.00 -21.45
C PRO A 15 26.92 -20.57 -21.40
N GLY A 16 27.36 -21.18 -22.51
CA GLY A 16 28.75 -21.61 -22.71
C GLY A 16 29.14 -22.98 -22.18
N ARG A 17 28.27 -23.72 -21.47
CA ARG A 17 28.55 -25.09 -20.98
C ARG A 17 28.26 -26.20 -22.00
N ILE A 18 27.69 -25.87 -23.14
CA ILE A 18 27.32 -26.80 -24.22
C ILE A 18 27.65 -26.11 -25.55
N ALA A 19 28.20 -26.89 -26.49
CA ALA A 19 28.51 -26.38 -27.82
C ALA A 19 27.25 -25.80 -28.49
N GLU A 20 27.37 -24.62 -29.09
CA GLU A 20 26.28 -23.86 -29.72
C GLU A 20 25.46 -24.69 -30.72
N ALA A 21 26.13 -25.48 -31.57
CA ALA A 21 25.47 -26.42 -32.50
C ALA A 21 24.58 -27.45 -31.80
N THR A 22 24.91 -27.84 -30.56
CA THR A 22 24.07 -28.75 -29.75
C THR A 22 22.89 -28.00 -29.16
N VAL A 23 23.08 -26.77 -28.71
CA VAL A 23 21.98 -25.91 -28.21
C VAL A 23 20.95 -25.68 -29.31
N LEU A 24 21.39 -25.28 -30.53
CA LEU A 24 20.48 -25.06 -31.65
C LEU A 24 19.69 -26.32 -32.02
N ARG A 25 20.37 -27.48 -32.10
CA ARG A 25 19.72 -28.75 -32.41
C ARG A 25 18.67 -29.16 -31.32
N VAL A 26 18.98 -28.94 -30.06
CA VAL A 26 18.03 -29.25 -28.95
C VAL A 26 16.84 -28.29 -28.97
N ARG A 27 17.04 -27.01 -29.21
CA ARG A 27 15.95 -26.04 -29.35
C ARG A 27 15.04 -26.39 -30.51
N ALA A 28 15.61 -26.65 -31.70
CA ALA A 28 14.80 -27.07 -32.85
C ALA A 28 13.99 -28.33 -32.60
N ALA A 29 14.56 -29.31 -31.91
CA ALA A 29 13.82 -30.53 -31.51
C ALA A 29 12.73 -30.27 -30.49
N ALA A 30 12.98 -29.40 -29.51
CA ALA A 30 11.98 -28.99 -28.52
C ALA A 30 10.81 -28.25 -29.19
N ASP A 31 11.10 -27.33 -30.09
CA ASP A 31 10.08 -26.60 -30.86
C ASP A 31 9.25 -27.53 -31.73
N ALA A 32 9.90 -28.47 -32.44
CA ALA A 32 9.20 -29.45 -33.29
C ALA A 32 8.29 -30.41 -32.48
N LEU A 33 8.63 -30.69 -31.23
CA LEU A 33 7.86 -31.55 -30.33
C LEU A 33 6.86 -30.76 -29.49
N GLY A 34 6.80 -29.42 -29.58
CA GLY A 34 6.01 -28.57 -28.71
C GLY A 34 6.44 -28.64 -27.23
N TYR A 35 7.68 -29.13 -26.96
CA TYR A 35 8.18 -29.29 -25.61
C TYR A 35 8.48 -27.92 -24.97
N ARG A 36 7.84 -27.66 -23.86
CA ARG A 36 8.18 -26.53 -22.97
C ARG A 36 8.76 -27.08 -21.66
N PRO A 37 9.90 -26.55 -21.19
CA PRO A 37 10.40 -26.90 -19.85
C PRO A 37 9.31 -26.74 -18.80
N ASP A 38 9.09 -27.76 -17.98
CA ASP A 38 8.12 -27.72 -16.90
C ASP A 38 8.67 -26.81 -15.76
N PRO A 39 7.99 -25.69 -15.44
CA PRO A 39 8.39 -24.82 -14.34
C PRO A 39 8.42 -25.55 -12.98
N THR A 40 7.53 -26.52 -12.77
CA THR A 40 7.44 -27.31 -11.54
C THR A 40 8.68 -28.19 -11.36
N ALA A 41 9.11 -28.87 -12.43
CA ALA A 41 10.34 -29.66 -12.43
C ALA A 41 11.59 -28.78 -12.19
N ARG A 42 11.58 -27.54 -12.71
CA ARG A 42 12.63 -26.54 -12.45
C ARG A 42 12.64 -26.15 -10.98
N SER A 43 11.47 -25.82 -10.41
CA SER A 43 11.34 -25.37 -9.02
C SER A 43 11.79 -26.45 -8.03
N LEU A 44 11.47 -27.72 -8.29
CA LEU A 44 11.93 -28.86 -7.49
C LEU A 44 13.46 -28.98 -7.49
N ARG A 45 14.10 -28.75 -8.64
CA ARG A 45 15.55 -28.83 -8.78
C ARG A 45 16.29 -27.64 -8.18
N THR A 46 15.76 -26.43 -8.36
CA THR A 46 16.39 -25.18 -7.89
C THR A 46 15.96 -24.80 -6.48
N ARG A 47 14.92 -25.41 -5.94
CA ARG A 47 14.21 -25.04 -4.70
C ARG A 47 13.66 -23.61 -4.74
N ARG A 48 13.48 -23.03 -5.94
CA ARG A 48 12.94 -21.67 -6.16
C ARG A 48 11.65 -21.78 -6.94
N SER A 49 10.60 -21.16 -6.40
CA SER A 49 9.28 -21.17 -7.05
C SER A 49 9.18 -20.20 -8.22
N GLY A 50 9.96 -19.12 -8.19
CA GLY A 50 9.84 -18.01 -9.12
C GLY A 50 8.69 -17.05 -8.77
N PHE A 51 8.09 -17.17 -7.58
CA PHE A 51 6.96 -16.35 -7.16
C PHE A 51 7.22 -15.61 -5.86
N VAL A 52 6.69 -14.40 -5.78
CA VAL A 52 6.56 -13.60 -4.55
C VAL A 52 5.07 -13.41 -4.26
N GLY A 53 4.67 -13.65 -3.02
CA GLY A 53 3.31 -13.37 -2.57
C GLY A 53 3.12 -11.87 -2.29
N VAL A 54 2.06 -11.30 -2.82
CA VAL A 54 1.64 -9.93 -2.55
C VAL A 54 0.26 -9.96 -1.91
N VAL A 55 0.18 -9.62 -0.63
CA VAL A 55 -1.05 -9.67 0.16
C VAL A 55 -1.53 -8.26 0.41
N VAL A 56 -2.75 -7.97 0.00
CA VAL A 56 -3.37 -6.64 0.15
C VAL A 56 -4.71 -6.75 0.85
N PRO A 57 -5.11 -5.74 1.64
CA PRO A 57 -6.32 -5.82 2.44
C PRO A 57 -7.61 -5.55 1.65
N ASP A 58 -7.54 -4.81 0.53
CA ASP A 58 -8.72 -4.41 -0.24
C ASP A 58 -8.29 -3.78 -1.59
N LEU A 59 -8.45 -4.52 -2.67
CA LEU A 59 -8.13 -4.05 -4.03
C LEU A 59 -9.07 -2.95 -4.53
N THR A 60 -10.20 -2.74 -3.88
CA THR A 60 -11.12 -1.63 -4.24
C THR A 60 -10.62 -0.29 -3.72
N ASN A 61 -9.69 -0.28 -2.78
CA ASN A 61 -9.04 0.93 -2.30
C ASN A 61 -8.04 1.46 -3.36
N PRO A 62 -8.30 2.63 -3.98
CA PRO A 62 -7.53 3.13 -5.13
C PRO A 62 -6.06 3.44 -4.83
N VAL A 63 -5.64 3.44 -3.58
CA VAL A 63 -4.23 3.61 -3.19
C VAL A 63 -3.38 2.37 -3.50
N LEU A 64 -3.97 1.18 -3.49
CA LEU A 64 -3.23 -0.08 -3.60
C LEU A 64 -2.82 -0.46 -5.03
N PRO A 65 -3.65 -0.31 -6.07
CA PRO A 65 -3.27 -0.71 -7.43
C PRO A 65 -1.96 -0.10 -7.95
N PRO A 66 -1.64 1.19 -7.76
CA PRO A 66 -0.34 1.73 -8.18
C PRO A 66 0.84 1.15 -7.40
N ILE A 67 0.65 0.83 -6.09
CA ILE A 67 1.66 0.16 -5.27
C ILE A 67 1.94 -1.24 -5.79
N VAL A 68 0.88 -2.03 -6.03
CA VAL A 68 0.98 -3.39 -6.59
C VAL A 68 1.68 -3.36 -7.95
N ARG A 69 1.41 -2.36 -8.78
CA ARG A 69 2.07 -2.18 -10.07
C ARG A 69 3.58 -1.95 -9.91
N GLY A 70 3.99 -1.07 -8.98
CA GLY A 70 5.41 -0.84 -8.70
C GLY A 70 6.13 -2.10 -8.19
N ILE A 71 5.43 -2.92 -7.39
CA ILE A 71 5.92 -4.22 -6.95
C ILE A 71 6.10 -5.16 -8.15
N GLU A 72 5.06 -5.32 -8.94
CA GLU A 72 5.02 -6.24 -10.08
C GLU A 72 6.12 -5.92 -11.12
N GLU A 73 6.20 -4.68 -11.57
CA GLU A 73 7.20 -4.22 -12.54
C GLU A 73 8.63 -4.48 -12.05
N THR A 74 8.90 -4.26 -10.75
CA THR A 74 10.23 -4.48 -10.15
C THR A 74 10.57 -5.96 -10.06
N LEU A 75 9.64 -6.79 -9.61
CA LEU A 75 9.84 -8.23 -9.49
C LEU A 75 9.95 -8.90 -10.86
N TRP A 76 9.15 -8.48 -11.84
CA TRP A 76 9.23 -8.94 -13.22
C TRP A 76 10.60 -8.69 -13.84
N GLY A 77 11.16 -7.49 -13.62
CA GLY A 77 12.53 -7.13 -14.04
C GLY A 77 13.61 -8.02 -13.42
N ALA A 78 13.34 -8.64 -12.26
CA ALA A 78 14.21 -9.59 -11.57
C ALA A 78 13.90 -11.08 -11.93
N GLY A 79 12.96 -11.35 -12.84
CA GLY A 79 12.57 -12.70 -13.25
C GLY A 79 11.66 -13.42 -12.25
N LEU A 80 10.99 -12.68 -11.36
CA LEU A 80 10.00 -13.18 -10.42
C LEU A 80 8.60 -12.73 -10.83
N ALA A 81 7.59 -13.56 -10.56
CA ALA A 81 6.19 -13.21 -10.78
C ALA A 81 5.46 -13.01 -9.45
N CYS A 82 4.39 -12.18 -9.45
CA CYS A 82 3.55 -11.96 -8.29
C CYS A 82 2.40 -12.97 -8.20
N LEU A 83 2.14 -13.46 -6.99
CA LEU A 83 0.87 -14.07 -6.60
C LEU A 83 0.12 -13.08 -5.73
N LEU A 84 -0.85 -12.38 -6.31
CA LEU A 84 -1.64 -11.37 -5.62
C LEU A 84 -2.82 -12.02 -4.91
N ALA A 85 -3.02 -11.67 -3.64
CA ALA A 85 -4.17 -12.07 -2.85
C ALA A 85 -4.79 -10.86 -2.15
N ASP A 86 -6.11 -10.80 -2.19
CA ASP A 86 -6.95 -9.82 -1.49
C ASP A 86 -7.57 -10.49 -0.26
N THR A 87 -7.48 -9.85 0.91
CA THR A 87 -7.96 -10.40 2.17
C THR A 87 -9.25 -9.77 2.67
N ASP A 88 -9.79 -8.78 1.98
CA ASP A 88 -11.03 -8.06 2.35
C ASP A 88 -10.99 -7.50 3.79
N ASN A 89 -9.81 -7.02 4.22
CA ASN A 89 -9.52 -6.59 5.60
C ASN A 89 -9.81 -7.65 6.68
N ASP A 90 -9.91 -8.94 6.31
CA ASP A 90 -10.15 -10.06 7.21
C ASP A 90 -8.82 -10.66 7.67
N LEU A 91 -8.60 -10.70 9.00
CA LEU A 91 -7.35 -11.20 9.59
C LEU A 91 -7.22 -12.74 9.48
N GLU A 92 -8.32 -13.47 9.59
CA GLU A 92 -8.30 -14.94 9.44
C GLU A 92 -7.97 -15.33 8.00
N ARG A 93 -8.57 -14.61 7.05
CA ARG A 93 -8.26 -14.77 5.62
C ARG A 93 -6.82 -14.37 5.31
N GLU A 94 -6.29 -13.30 5.92
CA GLU A 94 -4.87 -12.93 5.76
C GLU A 94 -3.96 -14.06 6.22
N ALA A 95 -4.20 -14.63 7.41
CA ALA A 95 -3.41 -15.74 7.93
C ALA A 95 -3.47 -16.99 7.01
N ALA A 96 -4.66 -17.36 6.57
CA ALA A 96 -4.86 -18.50 5.66
C ALA A 96 -4.15 -18.30 4.31
N VAL A 97 -4.21 -17.09 3.75
CA VAL A 97 -3.51 -16.72 2.50
C VAL A 97 -2.00 -16.79 2.68
N VAL A 98 -1.47 -16.25 3.78
CA VAL A 98 -0.04 -16.30 4.08
C VAL A 98 0.45 -17.76 4.17
N ASP A 99 -0.30 -18.63 4.86
CA ASP A 99 0.04 -20.05 4.97
C ASP A 99 0.00 -20.77 3.62
N GLU A 100 -0.98 -20.46 2.77
CA GLU A 100 -1.07 -21.02 1.41
C GLU A 100 0.11 -20.57 0.54
N LEU A 101 0.51 -19.29 0.59
CA LEU A 101 1.66 -18.77 -0.14
C LEU A 101 2.98 -19.42 0.34
N ARG A 102 3.10 -19.69 1.64
CA ARG A 102 4.23 -20.44 2.22
C ARG A 102 4.24 -21.90 1.75
N ALA A 103 3.09 -22.56 1.75
CA ALA A 103 2.95 -23.92 1.25
C ALA A 103 3.34 -24.04 -0.23
N ARG A 104 3.05 -23.01 -1.03
CA ARG A 104 3.49 -22.86 -2.43
C ARG A 104 4.95 -22.48 -2.59
N ARG A 105 5.67 -22.31 -1.48
CA ARG A 105 7.10 -21.94 -1.45
C ARG A 105 7.40 -20.63 -2.16
N CYS A 106 6.55 -19.63 -1.98
CA CYS A 106 6.89 -18.27 -2.41
C CYS A 106 8.26 -17.88 -1.85
N GLU A 107 9.08 -17.21 -2.65
CA GLU A 107 10.45 -16.84 -2.26
C GLU A 107 10.44 -15.74 -1.19
N GLY A 108 9.39 -14.91 -1.16
CA GLY A 108 9.16 -13.88 -0.18
C GLY A 108 7.72 -13.38 -0.21
N LEU A 109 7.38 -12.51 0.73
CA LEU A 109 6.07 -11.87 0.84
C LEU A 109 6.23 -10.35 0.90
N ILE A 110 5.28 -9.64 0.27
CA ILE A 110 5.06 -8.20 0.48
C ILE A 110 3.62 -8.06 0.97
N VAL A 111 3.45 -7.51 2.18
CA VAL A 111 2.16 -7.55 2.89
C VAL A 111 1.74 -6.15 3.32
N ALA A 112 0.54 -5.74 2.90
CA ALA A 112 -0.19 -4.63 3.52
C ALA A 112 -1.17 -5.26 4.52
N SER A 113 -0.80 -5.34 5.81
CA SER A 113 -1.58 -6.10 6.79
C SER A 113 -3.00 -5.57 7.02
N ALA A 114 -3.93 -6.47 7.31
CA ALA A 114 -5.31 -6.14 7.64
C ALA A 114 -5.42 -5.39 8.98
N THR A 115 -4.55 -5.68 9.95
CA THR A 115 -4.53 -4.99 11.24
C THR A 115 -3.10 -4.77 11.76
N ARG A 116 -2.97 -3.85 12.73
CA ARG A 116 -1.68 -3.59 13.41
C ARG A 116 -1.33 -4.63 14.49
N THR A 117 -2.29 -5.43 14.94
CA THR A 117 -2.13 -6.41 16.04
C THR A 117 -2.22 -7.86 15.56
N GLY A 118 -2.20 -8.08 14.25
CA GLY A 118 -2.21 -9.41 13.65
C GLY A 118 -0.90 -10.16 13.85
N PRO A 119 -0.89 -11.48 13.62
CA PRO A 119 0.33 -12.27 13.65
C PRO A 119 1.25 -11.85 12.49
N ALA A 120 2.53 -11.72 12.79
CA ALA A 120 3.53 -11.48 11.75
C ALA A 120 3.77 -12.76 10.94
N PRO A 121 3.89 -12.69 9.59
CA PRO A 121 4.34 -13.82 8.80
C PRO A 121 5.74 -14.31 9.23
N GLU A 122 5.87 -15.60 9.51
CA GLU A 122 7.13 -16.20 9.94
C GLU A 122 7.70 -17.16 8.89
N GLY A 123 9.02 -17.40 8.93
CA GLY A 123 9.68 -18.44 8.13
C GLY A 123 9.80 -18.15 6.63
N VAL A 124 9.50 -16.95 6.20
CA VAL A 124 9.68 -16.47 4.82
C VAL A 124 10.07 -14.98 4.85
N PRO A 125 11.04 -14.52 4.05
CA PRO A 125 11.39 -13.12 3.96
C PRO A 125 10.15 -12.26 3.65
N THR A 126 9.82 -11.34 4.55
CA THR A 126 8.59 -10.52 4.45
C THR A 126 8.92 -9.04 4.57
N ILE A 127 8.32 -8.23 3.70
CA ILE A 127 8.33 -6.77 3.76
C ILE A 127 6.91 -6.28 3.98
N LEU A 128 6.70 -5.44 4.97
CA LEU A 128 5.45 -4.73 5.17
C LEU A 128 5.40 -3.50 4.26
N VAL A 129 4.23 -3.22 3.70
CA VAL A 129 4.02 -2.05 2.84
C VAL A 129 2.84 -1.23 3.34
N THR A 130 2.99 0.08 3.44
CA THR A 130 2.01 1.05 3.95
C THR A 130 1.58 0.84 5.40
N ARG A 131 1.24 -0.38 5.78
CA ARG A 131 0.74 -0.76 7.11
C ARG A 131 1.78 -1.58 7.86
N ASP A 132 1.80 -1.41 9.16
CA ASP A 132 2.75 -1.93 10.11
C ASP A 132 2.06 -2.93 11.05
N ILE A 133 2.77 -3.94 11.51
CA ILE A 133 2.33 -4.86 12.55
C ILE A 133 3.16 -4.57 13.80
N ASP A 134 2.49 -4.17 14.88
CA ASP A 134 3.13 -3.76 16.13
C ASP A 134 4.05 -4.86 16.68
N GLY A 135 5.29 -4.50 16.98
CA GLY A 135 6.25 -5.43 17.57
C GLY A 135 6.76 -6.54 16.66
N SER A 136 6.36 -6.59 15.39
CA SER A 136 6.78 -7.65 14.46
C SER A 136 8.28 -7.67 14.15
N GLY A 137 8.95 -6.52 14.23
CA GLY A 137 10.33 -6.38 13.79
C GLY A 137 10.54 -6.51 12.27
N LEU A 138 9.47 -6.65 11.49
CA LEU A 138 9.54 -6.72 10.03
C LEU A 138 9.88 -5.36 9.41
N PRO A 139 10.61 -5.33 8.30
CA PRO A 139 10.85 -4.10 7.56
C PRO A 139 9.56 -3.52 6.99
N LEU A 140 9.47 -2.19 6.99
CA LEU A 140 8.34 -1.43 6.49
C LEU A 140 8.77 -0.43 5.43
N VAL A 141 8.05 -0.39 4.33
CA VAL A 141 8.10 0.68 3.34
C VAL A 141 6.76 1.40 3.32
N ALA A 142 6.75 2.71 3.60
CA ALA A 142 5.54 3.52 3.68
C ALA A 142 5.78 4.97 3.26
N ALA A 143 4.71 5.75 3.14
CA ALA A 143 4.80 7.21 3.06
C ALA A 143 5.11 7.80 4.45
N ASP A 144 5.74 8.98 4.49
CA ASP A 144 5.84 9.78 5.72
C ASP A 144 4.48 10.44 6.02
N ASP A 145 3.60 9.65 6.64
CA ASP A 145 2.26 10.10 7.03
C ASP A 145 2.32 11.31 7.98
N ALA A 146 3.36 11.39 8.83
CA ALA A 146 3.48 12.46 9.81
C ALA A 146 3.83 13.79 9.15
N GLU A 147 4.70 13.77 8.15
CA GLU A 147 5.03 14.97 7.37
C GLU A 147 3.80 15.46 6.60
N GLY A 148 3.09 14.56 5.93
CA GLY A 148 1.89 14.90 5.16
C GLY A 148 0.79 15.52 6.00
N VAL A 149 0.50 14.94 7.17
CA VAL A 149 -0.53 15.49 8.08
C VAL A 149 -0.09 16.83 8.66
N ARG A 150 1.19 17.00 9.02
CA ARG A 150 1.71 18.29 9.48
C ARG A 150 1.56 19.38 8.40
N ALA A 151 1.87 19.04 7.14
CA ALA A 151 1.70 19.98 6.03
C ALA A 151 0.23 20.38 5.81
N ALA A 152 -0.71 19.42 5.92
CA ALA A 152 -2.14 19.71 5.80
C ALA A 152 -2.64 20.62 6.93
N VAL A 153 -2.24 20.37 8.18
CA VAL A 153 -2.61 21.23 9.33
C VAL A 153 -1.99 22.62 9.19
N ALA A 154 -0.71 22.72 8.81
CA ALA A 154 -0.04 24.00 8.61
C ALA A 154 -0.75 24.84 7.55
N HIS A 155 -1.09 24.26 6.41
CA HIS A 155 -1.86 24.91 5.35
C HIS A 155 -3.21 25.46 5.84
N LEU A 156 -3.96 24.69 6.61
CA LEU A 156 -5.23 25.15 7.20
C LEU A 156 -5.01 26.28 8.20
N ARG A 157 -3.94 26.23 9.00
CA ARG A 157 -3.57 27.30 9.91
C ARG A 157 -3.21 28.60 9.18
N GLU A 158 -2.52 28.53 8.05
CA GLU A 158 -2.22 29.69 7.18
C GLU A 158 -3.49 30.34 6.66
N PHE A 159 -4.58 29.61 6.45
CA PHE A 159 -5.90 30.13 6.11
C PHE A 159 -6.71 30.62 7.33
N GLY A 160 -6.13 30.60 8.53
CA GLY A 160 -6.75 31.11 9.75
C GLY A 160 -7.62 30.12 10.51
N HIS A 161 -7.67 28.87 10.12
CA HIS A 161 -8.45 27.86 10.84
C HIS A 161 -7.87 27.57 12.23
N ALA A 162 -8.57 27.99 13.28
CA ALA A 162 -8.17 27.78 14.67
C ALA A 162 -8.68 26.44 15.22
N ARG A 163 -9.89 26.03 14.84
CA ARG A 163 -10.53 24.79 15.29
C ARG A 163 -10.59 23.79 14.13
N ILE A 164 -9.69 22.81 14.16
CA ILE A 164 -9.54 21.78 13.15
C ILE A 164 -9.89 20.43 13.78
N ALA A 165 -10.65 19.60 13.07
CA ALA A 165 -10.94 18.22 13.46
C ALA A 165 -10.25 17.21 12.55
N HIS A 166 -10.09 15.98 13.02
CA HIS A 166 -9.61 14.84 12.24
C HIS A 166 -10.70 13.78 12.12
N VAL A 167 -11.12 13.48 10.91
CA VAL A 167 -12.03 12.36 10.63
C VAL A 167 -11.22 11.26 9.93
N THR A 168 -11.10 10.09 10.54
CA THR A 168 -10.16 9.06 10.10
C THR A 168 -10.74 7.66 10.18
N GLY A 169 -9.99 6.65 9.75
CA GLY A 169 -10.41 5.25 9.77
C GLY A 169 -10.23 4.56 11.12
N PRO A 170 -10.35 3.21 11.16
CA PRO A 170 -10.33 2.43 12.39
C PRO A 170 -8.96 2.41 13.06
N LEU A 171 -8.95 2.43 14.39
CA LEU A 171 -7.72 2.38 15.21
C LEU A 171 -6.95 1.06 15.10
N SER A 172 -7.56 0.01 14.58
CA SER A 172 -6.90 -1.26 14.30
C SER A 172 -5.82 -1.15 13.21
N LEU A 173 -5.78 -0.04 12.46
CA LEU A 173 -4.81 0.19 11.39
C LEU A 173 -3.68 1.12 11.83
N SER A 174 -2.44 0.74 11.55
CA SER A 174 -1.27 1.53 11.90
C SER A 174 -1.20 2.89 11.19
N THR A 175 -1.72 2.99 9.96
CA THR A 175 -1.86 4.27 9.23
C THR A 175 -2.75 5.25 9.99
N THR A 176 -3.89 4.77 10.51
CA THR A 176 -4.79 5.59 11.35
C THR A 176 -4.07 6.13 12.58
N SER A 177 -3.36 5.27 13.30
CA SER A 177 -2.63 5.66 14.51
C SER A 177 -1.55 6.70 14.20
N ARG A 178 -0.72 6.48 13.16
CA ARG A 178 0.32 7.44 12.76
C ARG A 178 -0.25 8.80 12.36
N ARG A 179 -1.32 8.82 11.55
CA ARG A 179 -1.97 10.07 11.10
C ARG A 179 -2.65 10.80 12.24
N ARG A 180 -3.36 10.08 13.13
CA ARG A 180 -3.96 10.64 14.34
C ARG A 180 -2.91 11.28 15.26
N ASP A 181 -1.82 10.58 15.51
CA ASP A 181 -0.79 11.06 16.44
C ASP A 181 -0.06 12.28 15.86
N ALA A 182 0.21 12.29 14.56
CA ALA A 182 0.73 13.46 13.84
C ALA A 182 -0.24 14.63 13.86
N PHE A 183 -1.55 14.37 13.68
CA PHE A 183 -2.59 15.39 13.76
C PHE A 183 -2.65 16.02 15.15
N ARG A 184 -2.69 15.23 16.21
CA ARG A 184 -2.71 15.74 17.59
C ARG A 184 -1.48 16.55 17.93
N ALA A 185 -0.31 16.12 17.46
CA ALA A 185 0.93 16.88 17.63
C ALA A 185 0.91 18.23 16.90
N ALA A 186 0.27 18.33 15.73
CA ALA A 186 0.23 19.54 14.91
C ALA A 186 -0.94 20.48 15.25
N ALA A 187 -2.13 19.94 15.54
CA ALA A 187 -3.34 20.72 15.78
C ALA A 187 -3.60 21.05 17.26
N GLY A 188 -2.98 20.31 18.17
CA GLY A 188 -3.19 20.37 19.62
C GLY A 188 -3.79 19.07 20.14
N GLY A 189 -3.39 18.65 21.35
CA GLY A 189 -3.79 17.36 21.94
C GLY A 189 -5.30 17.17 22.10
N ASP A 190 -6.03 18.26 22.34
CA ASP A 190 -7.50 18.26 22.57
C ASP A 190 -8.29 18.41 21.26
N ALA A 191 -7.63 18.54 20.11
CA ALA A 191 -8.31 18.65 18.82
C ALA A 191 -9.18 17.40 18.55
N PRO A 192 -10.45 17.57 18.13
CA PRO A 192 -11.37 16.45 17.95
C PRO A 192 -10.88 15.44 16.91
N VAL A 193 -10.99 14.14 17.26
CA VAL A 193 -10.71 13.03 16.36
C VAL A 193 -11.89 12.07 16.38
N VAL A 194 -12.49 11.85 15.21
CA VAL A 194 -13.58 10.89 15.04
C VAL A 194 -13.14 9.76 14.13
N HIS A 195 -13.48 8.53 14.50
CA HIS A 195 -13.07 7.32 13.79
C HIS A 195 -14.24 6.67 13.05
N GLY A 196 -14.08 6.47 11.74
CA GLY A 196 -14.92 5.55 11.00
C GLY A 196 -14.45 4.10 11.20
N ASP A 197 -15.31 3.15 10.86
CA ASP A 197 -15.07 1.71 10.93
C ASP A 197 -14.23 1.18 9.75
N ALA A 198 -14.11 1.95 8.66
CA ALA A 198 -13.33 1.62 7.48
C ALA A 198 -12.79 2.88 6.79
N PHE A 199 -11.85 2.70 5.83
CA PHE A 199 -11.41 3.75 4.92
C PHE A 199 -12.28 3.81 3.66
N THR A 200 -13.57 4.11 3.83
CA THR A 200 -14.58 4.18 2.76
C THR A 200 -15.36 5.48 2.80
N ILE A 201 -16.04 5.83 1.70
CA ILE A 201 -16.89 7.02 1.64
C ILE A 201 -18.04 6.95 2.67
N PRO A 202 -18.79 5.82 2.80
CA PRO A 202 -19.86 5.72 3.81
C PRO A 202 -19.35 5.87 5.25
N ALA A 203 -18.20 5.28 5.59
CA ALA A 203 -17.60 5.43 6.91
C ALA A 203 -17.18 6.88 7.21
N GLY A 204 -16.65 7.60 6.20
CA GLY A 204 -16.33 9.02 6.30
C GLY A 204 -17.57 9.89 6.48
N GLU A 205 -18.64 9.61 5.73
CA GLU A 205 -19.93 10.31 5.86
C GLU A 205 -20.53 10.12 7.26
N HIS A 206 -20.54 8.89 7.76
CA HIS A 206 -21.05 8.60 9.10
C HIS A 206 -20.24 9.33 10.19
N ALA A 207 -18.92 9.17 10.19
CA ALA A 207 -18.03 9.77 11.19
C ALA A 207 -18.06 11.31 11.14
N CYS A 208 -18.07 11.92 9.95
CA CYS A 208 -18.24 13.36 9.83
C CYS A 208 -19.63 13.82 10.32
N GLY A 209 -20.69 13.06 10.02
CA GLY A 209 -22.04 13.32 10.56
C GLY A 209 -22.08 13.25 12.08
N GLU A 210 -21.37 12.36 12.73
CA GLU A 210 -21.22 12.32 14.20
C GLU A 210 -20.51 13.56 14.71
N LEU A 211 -19.42 13.98 14.08
CA LEU A 211 -18.71 15.20 14.43
C LEU A 211 -19.66 16.41 14.39
N LEU A 212 -20.42 16.58 13.31
CA LEU A 212 -21.36 17.71 13.16
C LEU A 212 -22.48 17.66 14.22
N ARG A 213 -23.03 16.47 14.49
CA ARG A 213 -24.08 16.27 15.51
C ARG A 213 -23.60 16.51 16.93
N SER A 214 -22.31 16.37 17.21
CA SER A 214 -21.74 16.66 18.53
C SER A 214 -21.72 18.15 18.91
N GLY A 215 -22.14 19.04 18.00
CA GLY A 215 -22.06 20.49 18.20
C GLY A 215 -20.68 21.06 17.93
N TRP A 216 -19.81 20.35 17.19
CA TRP A 216 -18.52 20.88 16.79
C TRP A 216 -18.68 22.11 15.90
N ASP A 217 -18.00 23.18 16.27
CA ASP A 217 -18.10 24.51 15.69
C ASP A 217 -16.80 24.94 14.93
N GLY A 218 -15.98 23.97 14.56
CA GLY A 218 -14.76 24.22 13.80
C GLY A 218 -15.03 24.43 12.31
N THR A 219 -14.01 24.93 11.61
CA THR A 219 -14.12 25.34 10.20
C THR A 219 -13.21 24.56 9.26
N ALA A 220 -12.51 23.53 9.74
CA ALA A 220 -11.65 22.69 8.90
C ALA A 220 -11.59 21.24 9.38
N ILE A 221 -11.53 20.33 8.43
CA ILE A 221 -11.38 18.88 8.64
C ILE A 221 -10.15 18.38 7.90
N VAL A 222 -9.25 17.68 8.62
CA VAL A 222 -8.21 16.84 8.04
C VAL A 222 -8.76 15.42 7.95
N ALA A 223 -9.08 14.95 6.77
CA ALA A 223 -9.56 13.58 6.57
C ALA A 223 -8.40 12.58 6.54
N GLY A 224 -8.64 11.38 7.09
CA GLY A 224 -7.66 10.33 7.19
C GLY A 224 -7.19 9.77 5.83
N ASN A 225 -8.04 9.84 4.80
CA ASN A 225 -7.70 9.62 3.40
C ASN A 225 -8.71 10.32 2.48
N ASP A 226 -8.54 10.18 1.17
CA ASP A 226 -9.41 10.82 0.18
C ASP A 226 -10.84 10.27 0.20
N LEU A 227 -11.03 8.98 0.44
CA LEU A 227 -12.37 8.38 0.54
C LEU A 227 -13.13 8.92 1.75
N ILE A 228 -12.47 9.06 2.89
CA ILE A 228 -13.03 9.73 4.07
C ILE A 228 -13.37 11.21 3.76
N ALA A 229 -12.48 11.91 3.03
CA ALA A 229 -12.76 13.29 2.62
C ALA A 229 -14.01 13.44 1.75
N LEU A 230 -14.22 12.51 0.81
CA LEU A 230 -15.43 12.47 0.00
C LEU A 230 -16.67 12.16 0.84
N GLY A 231 -16.54 11.32 1.86
CA GLY A 231 -17.60 11.10 2.86
C GLY A 231 -17.90 12.38 3.66
N CYS A 232 -16.87 13.14 4.05
CA CYS A 232 -17.07 14.43 4.69
C CYS A 232 -17.83 15.40 3.79
N TYR A 233 -17.58 15.42 2.47
CA TYR A 233 -18.35 16.24 1.53
C TYR A 233 -19.83 15.88 1.56
N ALA A 234 -20.17 14.59 1.56
CA ALA A 234 -21.55 14.14 1.62
C ALA A 234 -22.23 14.56 2.94
N ALA A 235 -21.56 14.40 4.09
CA ALA A 235 -22.09 14.78 5.39
C ALA A 235 -22.28 16.29 5.52
N LEU A 236 -21.33 17.11 5.02
CA LEU A 236 -21.46 18.57 4.99
C LEU A 236 -22.63 19.00 4.14
N ALA A 237 -22.78 18.46 2.93
CA ALA A 237 -23.90 18.77 2.03
C ALA A 237 -25.25 18.41 2.66
N ALA A 238 -25.36 17.25 3.32
CA ALA A 238 -26.56 16.83 4.04
C ALA A 238 -26.91 17.76 5.22
N ALA A 239 -25.89 18.39 5.84
CA ALA A 239 -26.07 19.40 6.89
C ALA A 239 -26.30 20.82 6.35
N GLY A 240 -26.37 21.02 5.03
CA GLY A 240 -26.52 22.34 4.41
C GLY A 240 -25.26 23.21 4.43
N LEU A 241 -24.10 22.59 4.73
CA LEU A 241 -22.79 23.25 4.76
C LEU A 241 -22.06 23.07 3.43
N SER A 242 -21.27 24.06 3.05
CA SER A 242 -20.50 24.08 1.79
C SER A 242 -19.01 23.97 2.05
N CYS A 243 -18.34 23.10 1.30
CA CYS A 243 -16.88 23.06 1.23
C CYS A 243 -16.42 23.91 0.03
N PRO A 244 -15.43 24.80 0.19
CA PRO A 244 -14.69 25.15 1.41
C PRO A 244 -15.31 26.30 2.22
N ARG A 245 -16.41 26.93 1.73
CA ARG A 245 -16.95 28.18 2.28
C ARG A 245 -17.25 28.13 3.78
N ASP A 246 -17.89 27.05 4.24
CA ASP A 246 -18.28 26.88 5.63
C ASP A 246 -17.27 25.96 6.37
N VAL A 247 -16.80 24.91 5.69
CA VAL A 247 -15.79 23.97 6.23
C VAL A 247 -14.79 23.59 5.16
N SER A 248 -13.51 23.86 5.40
CA SER A 248 -12.40 23.37 4.58
C SER A 248 -12.13 21.90 4.84
N VAL A 249 -11.81 21.12 3.79
CA VAL A 249 -11.51 19.69 3.90
C VAL A 249 -10.21 19.38 3.19
N THR A 250 -9.32 18.63 3.85
CA THR A 250 -8.13 18.04 3.22
C THR A 250 -8.22 16.52 3.21
N GLY A 251 -7.72 15.88 2.14
CA GLY A 251 -7.58 14.44 2.01
C GLY A 251 -6.15 13.96 2.24
N HIS A 252 -5.92 12.67 1.94
CA HIS A 252 -4.61 12.02 1.97
C HIS A 252 -4.61 10.87 0.97
N ASN A 253 -3.60 10.74 0.16
CA ASN A 253 -3.15 9.77 -0.83
C ASN A 253 -3.07 10.34 -2.26
N ASP A 254 -3.83 11.37 -2.60
CA ASP A 254 -3.99 11.93 -3.96
C ASP A 254 -4.40 10.84 -4.98
N THR A 255 -5.49 10.14 -4.64
CA THR A 255 -6.00 9.04 -5.46
C THR A 255 -6.63 9.58 -6.76
N PRO A 256 -6.75 8.73 -7.82
CA PRO A 256 -7.38 9.15 -9.07
C PRO A 256 -8.77 9.77 -8.87
N LEU A 257 -9.08 10.79 -9.68
CA LEU A 257 -10.35 11.51 -9.74
C LEU A 257 -10.63 12.51 -8.61
N VAL A 258 -9.82 12.60 -7.56
CA VAL A 258 -10.05 13.60 -6.50
C VAL A 258 -9.81 15.05 -6.97
N ASP A 259 -9.17 15.23 -8.11
CA ASP A 259 -9.03 16.50 -8.82
C ASP A 259 -10.26 16.85 -9.68
N ARG A 260 -11.21 15.92 -9.84
CA ARG A 260 -12.44 16.06 -10.67
C ARG A 260 -13.72 16.19 -9.86
N VAL A 261 -13.66 15.98 -8.54
CA VAL A 261 -14.81 16.22 -7.65
C VAL A 261 -15.06 17.72 -7.46
N GLN A 262 -16.21 18.11 -6.90
CA GLN A 262 -16.55 19.50 -6.67
C GLN A 262 -16.78 19.77 -5.17
N PRO A 263 -15.93 20.61 -4.57
CA PRO A 263 -14.72 21.22 -5.12
C PRO A 263 -13.59 20.21 -5.31
N PRO A 264 -12.57 20.47 -6.19
CA PRO A 264 -11.41 19.60 -6.32
C PRO A 264 -10.66 19.49 -5.00
N LEU A 265 -10.32 18.24 -4.57
CA LEU A 265 -9.83 17.96 -3.24
C LEU A 265 -8.35 18.37 -3.06
N THR A 266 -8.09 19.26 -2.09
CA THR A 266 -6.75 19.48 -1.53
C THR A 266 -6.35 18.24 -0.74
N THR A 267 -5.22 17.64 -1.05
CA THR A 267 -4.84 16.35 -0.45
C THR A 267 -3.32 16.19 -0.35
N VAL A 268 -2.89 15.28 0.52
CA VAL A 268 -1.49 14.88 0.63
C VAL A 268 -1.20 13.80 -0.40
N ALA A 269 -0.37 14.10 -1.39
CA ALA A 269 0.09 13.10 -2.35
C ALA A 269 1.17 12.21 -1.73
N ILE A 270 1.00 10.91 -1.87
CA ILE A 270 2.00 9.90 -1.50
C ILE A 270 2.55 9.25 -2.78
N PRO A 271 3.83 8.86 -2.80
CA PRO A 271 4.46 8.24 -3.96
C PRO A 271 4.10 6.75 -4.05
N GLN A 272 2.86 6.44 -4.44
CA GLN A 272 2.27 5.08 -4.38
C GLN A 272 3.10 4.06 -5.17
N HIS A 273 3.43 4.36 -6.43
CA HIS A 273 4.22 3.45 -7.27
C HIS A 273 5.63 3.24 -6.69
N GLU A 274 6.29 4.29 -6.25
CA GLU A 274 7.63 4.26 -5.68
C GLU A 274 7.68 3.49 -4.36
N ILE A 275 6.60 3.51 -3.57
CA ILE A 275 6.44 2.65 -2.38
C ILE A 275 6.51 1.18 -2.81
N GLY A 276 5.79 0.80 -3.86
CA GLY A 276 5.82 -0.56 -4.41
C GLY A 276 7.21 -0.96 -4.91
N VAL A 277 7.86 -0.07 -5.68
CA VAL A 277 9.24 -0.28 -6.17
C VAL A 277 10.22 -0.47 -5.02
N ALA A 278 10.15 0.38 -3.99
CA ALA A 278 11.05 0.30 -2.84
C ALA A 278 10.83 -0.99 -2.03
N ALA A 279 9.58 -1.42 -1.83
CA ALA A 279 9.26 -2.67 -1.14
C ALA A 279 9.80 -3.90 -1.89
N ALA A 280 9.62 -3.94 -3.20
CA ALA A 280 10.14 -5.04 -4.03
C ALA A 280 11.67 -5.06 -4.05
N ARG A 281 12.34 -3.90 -4.17
CA ARG A 281 13.81 -3.80 -4.11
C ARG A 281 14.35 -4.27 -2.76
N LEU A 282 13.71 -3.88 -1.66
CA LEU A 282 14.11 -4.30 -0.32
C LEU A 282 13.96 -5.82 -0.16
N LEU A 283 12.87 -6.41 -0.65
CA LEU A 283 12.70 -7.87 -0.66
C LEU A 283 13.77 -8.56 -1.50
N LEU A 284 14.05 -8.08 -2.71
CA LEU A 284 15.08 -8.64 -3.59
C LEU A 284 16.47 -8.59 -2.93
N ALA A 285 16.81 -7.50 -2.24
CA ALA A 285 18.05 -7.39 -1.48
C ALA A 285 18.15 -8.46 -0.40
N ARG A 286 17.05 -8.73 0.34
CA ARG A 286 16.97 -9.78 1.35
C ARG A 286 17.14 -11.17 0.74
N LEU A 287 16.45 -11.45 -0.38
CA LEU A 287 16.58 -12.71 -1.10
C LEU A 287 17.99 -12.96 -1.63
N ALA A 288 18.77 -11.92 -1.87
CA ALA A 288 20.19 -11.98 -2.26
C ALA A 288 21.15 -12.13 -1.08
N GLY A 289 20.65 -12.29 0.17
CA GLY A 289 21.48 -12.42 1.38
C GLY A 289 21.88 -11.07 2.01
N GLY A 290 21.15 -10.00 1.70
CA GLY A 290 21.29 -8.72 2.38
C GLY A 290 20.94 -8.79 3.88
N PRO A 291 21.25 -7.73 4.65
CA PRO A 291 21.07 -7.74 6.10
C PRO A 291 19.63 -7.96 6.50
N ASP A 292 19.41 -8.83 7.49
CA ASP A 292 18.12 -9.03 8.16
C ASP A 292 17.96 -8.04 9.32
N GLY A 293 16.72 -7.65 9.61
CA GLY A 293 16.37 -6.82 10.75
C GLY A 293 15.33 -5.75 10.44
N PRO A 294 14.87 -5.03 11.45
CA PRO A 294 13.89 -3.97 11.25
C PRO A 294 14.50 -2.82 10.44
N GLU A 295 13.83 -2.45 9.38
CA GLU A 295 14.19 -1.31 8.53
C GLU A 295 12.91 -0.54 8.21
N ARG A 296 12.97 0.78 8.32
CA ARG A 296 11.83 1.65 8.00
C ARG A 296 12.25 2.59 6.88
N VAL A 297 11.68 2.39 5.71
CA VAL A 297 11.86 3.25 4.54
C VAL A 297 10.61 4.12 4.41
N LEU A 298 10.74 5.39 4.78
CA LEU A 298 9.67 6.37 4.65
C LEU A 298 9.93 7.25 3.43
N LEU A 299 8.97 7.27 2.50
CA LEU A 299 9.05 8.08 1.29
C LEU A 299 8.37 9.44 1.55
N PRO A 300 8.94 10.55 1.03
CA PRO A 300 8.41 11.89 1.26
C PRO A 300 7.02 12.06 0.66
N THR A 301 6.23 12.90 1.29
CA THR A 301 4.90 13.30 0.86
C THR A 301 4.88 14.77 0.46
N ARG A 302 3.85 15.21 -0.25
CA ARG A 302 3.64 16.61 -0.58
C ARG A 302 2.16 16.98 -0.53
N LEU A 303 1.85 18.18 -0.02
CA LEU A 303 0.50 18.71 -0.11
C LEU A 303 0.23 19.20 -1.54
N VAL A 304 -0.92 18.81 -2.08
CA VAL A 304 -1.44 19.27 -3.38
C VAL A 304 -2.66 20.13 -3.10
N VAL A 305 -2.47 21.44 -3.16
CA VAL A 305 -3.54 22.41 -2.91
C VAL A 305 -4.46 22.50 -4.11
N ARG A 306 -5.77 22.41 -3.87
CA ARG A 306 -6.84 22.53 -4.87
C ARG A 306 -7.97 23.45 -4.34
N GLY A 307 -9.23 23.10 -4.61
CA GLY A 307 -10.39 23.95 -4.32
C GLY A 307 -11.13 23.65 -3.02
N SER A 308 -10.73 22.66 -2.23
CA SER A 308 -11.45 22.25 -1.03
C SER A 308 -11.02 22.95 0.26
N THR A 309 -10.08 23.89 0.15
CA THR A 309 -9.61 24.71 1.27
C THR A 309 -9.67 26.18 0.91
N GLY A 310 -10.02 27.02 1.87
CA GLY A 310 -10.14 28.48 1.74
C GLY A 310 -9.98 29.18 3.11
N PRO A 311 -10.06 30.52 3.17
CA PRO A 311 -9.98 31.24 4.42
C PRO A 311 -11.04 30.81 5.44
N ALA A 312 -10.67 30.82 6.73
CA ALA A 312 -11.63 30.56 7.81
C ALA A 312 -12.72 31.65 7.82
N SER A 313 -13.98 31.23 7.91
CA SER A 313 -15.15 32.08 7.99
C SER A 313 -15.40 32.58 9.42
#